data_05dd0c848f09d6ed53cfbe387b9c6b5a
#
_entry.id   05dd0c848f09d6ed53cfbe387b9c6b5a
#
_cell.length_a   1.000
_cell.length_b   1.000
_cell.length_c   1.000
_cell.angle_alpha   90.00
_cell.angle_beta   90.00
_cell.angle_gamma   90.00
#
_symmetry.space_group_name_H-M   'P 1'
#
loop_
_entity.id
_entity.type
_entity.pdbx_description
1 polymer ?
#
loop_
_entity_poly.entity_id
_entity_poly.type
_entity_poly.pdbx_seq_one_letter_code
_entity_poly.pdbx_strand_id
1 'polypeptide(L)'
;IVLKSISKSYGVPGLRLGILASSNRQVIDRIRKEVSIWNINSFAEFYMQIYGKYESDYRKACERFQSERTRFYKELSSISFLRVIPSQANYFLCEVIAKYSSTALTRLLLYSSNILIKDCSTKQAFNSGNYIRIAIRNEADNNKLLSRLKELDC
;
A
#
# COMPACT_ATOMS: atom_id res chain seq x y z
N ILE A 1 2.01 -7.93 -22.80
CA ILE A 1 1.97 -6.49 -22.47
C ILE A 1 2.13 -6.38 -20.96
N VAL A 2 3.09 -5.58 -20.50
CA VAL A 2 3.29 -5.22 -19.10
C VAL A 2 2.92 -3.76 -18.90
N LEU A 3 2.07 -3.51 -17.92
CA LEU A 3 1.70 -2.16 -17.50
C LEU A 3 2.16 -1.96 -16.06
N LYS A 4 3.02 -0.96 -15.80
CA LYS A 4 3.54 -0.67 -14.47
C LYS A 4 3.26 0.79 -14.11
N SER A 5 2.47 1.00 -13.06
CA SER A 5 2.35 2.32 -12.43
C SER A 5 3.51 2.52 -11.46
N ILE A 6 4.20 3.65 -11.54
CA ILE A 6 5.27 3.99 -10.60
C ILE A 6 4.76 4.69 -9.34
N SER A 7 3.49 5.04 -9.30
CA SER A 7 2.88 5.82 -8.21
C SER A 7 3.08 5.20 -6.82
N LYS A 8 3.01 3.85 -6.72
CA LYS A 8 3.17 3.14 -5.45
C LYS A 8 4.61 2.71 -5.21
N SER A 9 5.22 2.06 -6.23
CA SER A 9 6.56 1.51 -6.09
C SER A 9 7.64 2.58 -5.87
N TYR A 10 7.46 3.78 -6.41
CA TYR A 10 8.42 4.87 -6.23
C TYR A 10 7.92 6.00 -5.30
N GLY A 11 6.75 5.84 -4.70
CA GLY A 11 6.21 6.81 -3.74
C GLY A 11 5.81 8.16 -4.35
N VAL A 12 5.55 8.23 -5.66
CA VAL A 12 5.30 9.48 -6.41
C VAL A 12 3.92 9.50 -7.08
N PRO A 13 2.81 9.35 -6.33
CA PRO A 13 1.47 9.24 -6.92
C PRO A 13 1.03 10.51 -7.66
N GLY A 14 1.51 11.67 -7.25
CA GLY A 14 1.20 12.97 -7.87
C GLY A 14 1.76 13.14 -9.28
N LEU A 15 2.83 12.44 -9.64
CA LEU A 15 3.45 12.57 -10.96
C LEU A 15 2.64 11.90 -12.08
N ARG A 16 1.68 11.03 -11.76
CA ARG A 16 0.79 10.36 -12.74
C ARG A 16 1.55 9.61 -13.85
N LEU A 17 2.67 8.97 -13.51
CA LEU A 17 3.57 8.32 -14.43
C LEU A 17 3.40 6.80 -14.41
N GLY A 18 3.47 6.18 -15.59
CA GLY A 18 3.41 4.73 -15.77
C GLY A 18 4.25 4.30 -16.96
N ILE A 19 4.52 3.01 -17.02
CA ILE A 19 5.32 2.38 -18.08
C ILE A 19 4.48 1.30 -18.72
N LEU A 20 4.42 1.28 -20.06
CA LEU A 20 3.90 0.17 -20.84
C LEU A 20 5.05 -0.45 -21.63
N ALA A 21 5.19 -1.78 -21.52
CA ALA A 21 6.19 -2.54 -22.25
C ALA A 21 5.56 -3.74 -22.97
N SER A 22 6.00 -4.01 -24.18
CA SER A 22 5.60 -5.19 -24.97
C SER A 22 6.70 -5.56 -25.94
N SER A 23 6.87 -6.85 -26.18
CA SER A 23 7.70 -7.36 -27.30
C SER A 23 7.02 -7.24 -28.65
N ASN A 24 5.69 -7.04 -28.67
CA ASN A 24 4.92 -6.86 -29.90
C ASN A 24 5.04 -5.40 -30.37
N ARG A 25 5.84 -5.19 -31.42
CA ARG A 25 6.05 -3.87 -32.03
C ARG A 25 4.77 -3.26 -32.57
N GLN A 26 3.88 -4.03 -33.19
CA GLN A 26 2.64 -3.50 -33.75
C GLN A 26 1.75 -2.87 -32.66
N VAL A 27 1.71 -3.49 -31.48
CA VAL A 27 0.97 -2.96 -30.31
C VAL A 27 1.60 -1.62 -29.87
N ILE A 28 2.93 -1.57 -29.76
CA ILE A 28 3.63 -0.34 -29.35
C ILE A 28 3.42 0.78 -30.36
N ASP A 29 3.55 0.47 -31.64
CA ASP A 29 3.41 1.48 -32.71
C ASP A 29 1.97 2.01 -32.80
N ARG A 30 0.98 1.16 -32.55
CA ARG A 30 -0.42 1.60 -32.47
C ARG A 30 -0.64 2.53 -31.28
N ILE A 31 -0.18 2.13 -30.09
CA ILE A 31 -0.31 2.93 -28.87
C ILE A 31 0.38 4.29 -29.02
N ARG A 32 1.57 4.34 -29.63
CA ARG A 32 2.29 5.59 -29.88
C ARG A 32 1.48 6.60 -30.71
N LYS A 33 0.66 6.12 -31.63
CA LYS A 33 -0.21 6.99 -32.45
C LYS A 33 -1.41 7.55 -31.68
N GLU A 34 -1.86 6.82 -30.64
CA GLU A 34 -3.00 7.21 -29.81
C GLU A 34 -2.62 8.07 -28.59
N VAL A 35 -1.32 8.07 -28.24
CA VAL A 35 -0.82 8.86 -27.12
C VAL A 35 -0.71 10.33 -27.52
N SER A 36 -1.23 11.22 -26.69
CA SER A 36 -1.13 12.67 -26.92
C SER A 36 0.32 13.15 -26.88
N ILE A 37 0.62 14.25 -27.59
CA ILE A 37 1.96 14.85 -27.66
C ILE A 37 2.47 15.20 -26.24
N TRP A 38 1.58 15.72 -25.39
CA TRP A 38 1.87 16.12 -24.01
C TRP A 38 1.40 15.05 -22.99
N ASN A 39 1.79 13.80 -23.21
CA ASN A 39 1.37 12.69 -22.35
C ASN A 39 2.12 12.59 -21.02
N ILE A 40 3.23 13.31 -20.87
CA ILE A 40 4.05 13.38 -19.65
C ILE A 40 4.09 14.84 -19.21
N ASN A 41 3.76 15.10 -17.94
CA ASN A 41 3.86 16.44 -17.37
C ASN A 41 5.32 16.79 -17.01
N SER A 42 5.63 18.08 -16.93
CA SER A 42 6.98 18.58 -16.71
C SER A 42 7.61 18.10 -15.39
N PHE A 43 6.82 17.92 -14.34
CA PHE A 43 7.33 17.37 -13.07
C PHE A 43 7.74 15.91 -13.20
N ALA A 44 6.96 15.11 -13.94
CA ALA A 44 7.29 13.72 -14.21
C ALA A 44 8.54 13.60 -15.08
N GLU A 45 8.69 14.46 -16.08
CA GLU A 45 9.89 14.56 -16.92
C GLU A 45 11.13 14.90 -16.08
N PHE A 46 11.05 15.95 -15.28
CA PHE A 46 12.13 16.35 -14.37
C PHE A 46 12.51 15.20 -13.41
N TYR A 47 11.50 14.54 -12.83
CA TYR A 47 11.74 13.39 -11.96
C TYR A 47 12.53 12.29 -12.66
N MET A 48 12.19 11.94 -13.90
CA MET A 48 12.94 10.94 -14.68
C MET A 48 14.38 11.34 -14.91
N GLN A 49 14.65 12.63 -15.19
CA GLN A 49 15.99 13.16 -15.41
C GLN A 49 16.88 13.05 -14.16
N ILE A 50 16.31 13.29 -12.97
CA ILE A 50 17.09 13.29 -11.72
C ILE A 50 17.11 11.92 -11.02
N TYR A 51 16.24 10.98 -11.37
CA TYR A 51 16.09 9.71 -10.67
C TYR A 51 17.41 8.94 -10.48
N GLY A 52 18.26 8.93 -11.48
CA GLY A 52 19.55 8.25 -11.41
C GLY A 52 20.46 8.71 -10.27
N LYS A 53 20.34 9.97 -9.83
CA LYS A 53 21.11 10.51 -8.70
C LYS A 53 20.66 9.92 -7.35
N TYR A 54 19.39 9.49 -7.25
CA TYR A 54 18.77 9.04 -6.01
C TYR A 54 18.45 7.53 -6.00
N GLU A 55 18.94 6.78 -7.00
CA GLU A 55 18.68 5.34 -7.10
C GLU A 55 19.17 4.58 -5.87
N SER A 56 20.34 4.92 -5.33
CA SER A 56 20.88 4.27 -4.14
C SER A 56 20.01 4.54 -2.89
N ASP A 57 19.51 5.76 -2.75
CA ASP A 57 18.64 6.13 -1.63
C ASP A 57 17.28 5.43 -1.73
N TYR A 58 16.76 5.31 -2.96
CA TYR A 58 15.56 4.54 -3.23
C TYR A 58 15.74 3.06 -2.84
N ARG A 59 16.84 2.42 -3.21
CA ARG A 59 17.14 1.02 -2.84
C ARG A 59 17.17 0.85 -1.32
N LYS A 60 17.90 1.70 -0.60
CA LYS A 60 17.94 1.70 0.87
C LYS A 60 16.55 1.90 1.49
N ALA A 61 15.72 2.77 0.90
CA ALA A 61 14.34 2.96 1.35
C ALA A 61 13.50 1.71 1.14
N CYS A 62 13.66 1.00 0.02
CA CYS A 62 12.99 -0.28 -0.24
C CYS A 62 13.40 -1.36 0.75
N GLU A 63 14.68 -1.47 1.09
CA GLU A 63 15.19 -2.43 2.08
C GLU A 63 14.62 -2.16 3.46
N ARG A 64 14.64 -0.90 3.92
CA ARG A 64 14.01 -0.49 5.19
C ARG A 64 12.52 -0.81 5.21
N PHE A 65 11.82 -0.52 4.11
CA PHE A 65 10.40 -0.83 4.00
C PHE A 65 10.12 -2.34 4.08
N GLN A 66 10.94 -3.16 3.40
CA GLN A 66 10.79 -4.63 3.44
C GLN A 66 11.02 -5.18 4.84
N SER A 67 12.04 -4.69 5.54
CA SER A 67 12.34 -5.06 6.94
C SER A 67 11.18 -4.70 7.85
N GLU A 68 10.67 -3.46 7.75
CA GLU A 68 9.54 -2.99 8.55
C GLU A 68 8.25 -3.77 8.21
N ARG A 69 7.99 -4.08 6.95
CA ARG A 69 6.84 -4.92 6.57
C ARG A 69 6.92 -6.29 7.21
N THR A 70 8.09 -6.92 7.22
CA THR A 70 8.29 -8.24 7.82
C THR A 70 8.09 -8.19 9.33
N ARG A 71 8.66 -7.19 10.01
CA ARG A 71 8.48 -6.98 11.44
C ARG A 71 7.00 -6.74 11.78
N PHE A 72 6.36 -5.82 11.07
CA PHE A 72 4.97 -5.44 11.32
C PHE A 72 4.00 -6.60 11.05
N TYR A 73 4.26 -7.41 10.02
CA TYR A 73 3.49 -8.65 9.78
C TYR A 73 3.54 -9.59 10.97
N LYS A 74 4.73 -9.85 11.51
CA LYS A 74 4.93 -10.73 12.65
C LYS A 74 4.18 -10.24 13.89
N GLU A 75 4.29 -8.95 14.19
CA GLU A 75 3.63 -8.33 15.33
C GLU A 75 2.09 -8.31 15.18
N LEU A 76 1.57 -7.98 14.00
CA LEU A 76 0.14 -8.03 13.74
C LEU A 76 -0.42 -9.45 13.84
N SER A 77 0.36 -10.46 13.40
CA SER A 77 -0.06 -11.86 13.45
C SER A 77 -0.10 -12.43 14.87
N SER A 78 0.45 -11.71 15.87
CA SER A 78 0.31 -12.11 17.28
C SER A 78 -0.98 -11.61 17.94
N ILE A 79 -1.77 -10.76 17.25
CA ILE A 79 -3.05 -10.27 17.78
C ILE A 79 -4.12 -11.35 17.56
N SER A 80 -4.72 -11.84 18.65
CA SER A 80 -5.56 -13.05 18.66
C SER A 80 -6.83 -12.92 17.84
N PHE A 81 -7.39 -11.70 17.72
CA PHE A 81 -8.63 -11.44 16.97
C PHE A 81 -8.38 -11.05 15.51
N LEU A 82 -7.11 -11.10 15.02
CA LEU A 82 -6.77 -10.78 13.64
C LEU A 82 -6.16 -11.99 12.91
N ARG A 83 -6.66 -12.27 11.72
CA ARG A 83 -5.99 -13.14 10.75
C ARG A 83 -5.37 -12.29 9.66
N VAL A 84 -4.05 -12.14 9.69
CA VAL A 84 -3.31 -11.30 8.75
C VAL A 84 -3.00 -12.08 7.47
N ILE A 85 -3.39 -11.54 6.31
CA ILE A 85 -3.10 -12.15 5.01
C ILE A 85 -1.72 -11.68 4.54
N PRO A 86 -0.77 -12.59 4.22
CA PRO A 86 0.55 -12.23 3.73
C PRO A 86 0.46 -11.34 2.48
N SER A 87 1.31 -10.30 2.42
CA SER A 87 1.26 -9.29 1.36
C SER A 87 2.64 -8.83 0.94
N GLN A 88 2.83 -8.59 -0.36
CA GLN A 88 3.98 -7.90 -0.93
C GLN A 88 3.69 -6.41 -1.20
N ALA A 89 2.47 -5.95 -0.92
CA ALA A 89 2.07 -4.57 -1.09
C ALA A 89 2.50 -3.69 0.10
N ASN A 90 2.09 -2.43 0.07
CA ASN A 90 2.30 -1.46 1.14
C ASN A 90 1.15 -1.45 2.18
N TYR A 91 0.44 -2.55 2.28
CA TYR A 91 -0.64 -2.75 3.26
C TYR A 91 -0.85 -4.24 3.53
N PHE A 92 -1.49 -4.55 4.65
CA PHE A 92 -2.05 -5.87 4.94
C PHE A 92 -3.58 -5.82 4.86
N LEU A 93 -4.16 -6.86 4.28
CA LEU A 93 -5.57 -7.19 4.48
C LEU A 93 -5.65 -8.12 5.68
N CYS A 94 -6.50 -7.77 6.65
CA CYS A 94 -6.69 -8.57 7.85
C CYS A 94 -8.17 -8.91 7.98
N GLU A 95 -8.46 -10.14 8.33
CA GLU A 95 -9.79 -10.55 8.77
C GLU A 95 -9.90 -10.38 10.27
N VAL A 96 -10.97 -9.75 10.73
CA VAL A 96 -11.30 -9.65 12.15
C VAL A 96 -12.13 -10.86 12.51
N ILE A 97 -11.52 -11.83 13.20
CA ILE A 97 -12.10 -13.17 13.43
C ILE A 97 -12.84 -13.30 14.78
N ALA A 98 -12.63 -12.37 15.70
CA ALA A 98 -13.23 -12.39 17.04
C ALA A 98 -13.35 -10.99 17.64
N LYS A 99 -14.00 -10.87 18.76
CA LYS A 99 -14.20 -9.68 19.62
C LYS A 99 -14.92 -8.50 18.94
N TYR A 100 -14.61 -8.16 17.71
CA TYR A 100 -15.09 -6.94 17.04
C TYR A 100 -15.64 -7.21 15.65
N SER A 101 -16.52 -6.33 15.17
CA SER A 101 -16.71 -6.17 13.73
C SER A 101 -15.67 -5.21 13.16
N SER A 102 -15.37 -5.31 11.85
CA SER A 102 -14.42 -4.40 11.17
C SER A 102 -14.83 -2.93 11.33
N THR A 103 -16.13 -2.64 11.28
CA THR A 103 -16.66 -1.31 11.47
C THR A 103 -16.49 -0.82 12.92
N ALA A 104 -16.79 -1.68 13.91
CA ALA A 104 -16.61 -1.34 15.32
C ALA A 104 -15.14 -1.08 15.66
N LEU A 105 -14.24 -1.96 15.22
CA LEU A 105 -12.79 -1.81 15.42
C LEU A 105 -12.25 -0.51 14.78
N THR A 106 -12.67 -0.22 13.54
CA THR A 106 -12.26 1.01 12.84
C THR A 106 -12.71 2.26 13.57
N ARG A 107 -13.97 2.30 14.04
CA ARG A 107 -14.49 3.42 14.82
C ARG A 107 -13.78 3.57 16.16
N LEU A 108 -13.58 2.46 16.87
CA LEU A 108 -12.90 2.45 18.16
C LEU A 108 -11.48 3.04 18.04
N LEU A 109 -10.68 2.56 17.08
CA LEU A 109 -9.33 3.08 16.84
C LEU A 109 -9.32 4.57 16.46
N LEU A 110 -10.29 5.00 15.65
CA LEU A 110 -10.40 6.41 15.24
C LEU A 110 -10.72 7.30 16.43
N TYR A 111 -11.78 7.00 17.17
CA TYR A 111 -12.26 7.89 18.23
C TYR A 111 -11.41 7.87 19.50
N SER A 112 -10.86 6.69 19.87
CA SER A 112 -10.07 6.56 21.11
C SER A 112 -8.58 6.85 20.92
N SER A 113 -8.05 6.76 19.70
CA SER A 113 -6.59 6.80 19.47
C SER A 113 -6.15 7.66 18.29
N ASN A 114 -7.09 8.30 17.57
CA ASN A 114 -6.82 9.04 16.33
C ASN A 114 -6.08 8.19 15.29
N ILE A 115 -6.45 6.91 15.17
CA ILE A 115 -5.88 5.97 14.21
C ILE A 115 -6.95 5.58 13.20
N LEU A 116 -6.76 5.97 11.94
CA LEU A 116 -7.66 5.61 10.85
C LEU A 116 -7.12 4.41 10.08
N ILE A 117 -7.84 3.29 10.13
CA ILE A 117 -7.66 2.13 9.26
C ILE A 117 -8.83 2.02 8.29
N LYS A 118 -8.69 1.24 7.22
CA LYS A 118 -9.76 1.09 6.23
C LYS A 118 -10.68 -0.07 6.59
N ASP A 119 -11.93 0.22 6.89
CA ASP A 119 -13.02 -0.77 6.91
C ASP A 119 -13.31 -1.25 5.47
N CYS A 120 -13.34 -2.56 5.27
CA CYS A 120 -13.61 -3.21 4.00
C CYS A 120 -15.00 -3.91 3.96
N SER A 121 -15.84 -3.76 4.98
CA SER A 121 -17.17 -4.39 5.07
C SER A 121 -18.10 -4.08 3.89
N THR A 122 -17.96 -2.89 3.29
CA THR A 122 -18.76 -2.46 2.14
C THR A 122 -18.23 -2.96 0.78
N LYS A 123 -17.15 -3.73 0.76
CA LYS A 123 -16.56 -4.24 -0.49
C LYS A 123 -17.24 -5.53 -0.92
N GLN A 124 -17.93 -5.52 -2.06
CA GLN A 124 -18.67 -6.67 -2.61
C GLN A 124 -17.82 -7.94 -2.74
N ALA A 125 -16.52 -7.80 -3.02
CA ALA A 125 -15.59 -8.93 -3.16
C ALA A 125 -15.41 -9.76 -1.88
N PHE A 126 -15.79 -9.27 -0.72
CA PHE A 126 -15.59 -9.94 0.56
C PHE A 126 -16.87 -10.60 1.13
N ASN A 127 -17.96 -10.68 0.34
CA ASN A 127 -19.20 -11.38 0.69
C ASN A 127 -19.63 -11.16 2.16
N SER A 128 -19.75 -9.91 2.60
CA SER A 128 -20.01 -9.51 3.99
C SER A 128 -18.94 -9.93 5.02
N GLY A 129 -17.77 -10.33 4.57
CA GLY A 129 -16.66 -10.69 5.47
C GLY A 129 -16.16 -9.49 6.30
N ASN A 130 -15.66 -9.81 7.47
CA ASN A 130 -15.23 -8.85 8.49
C ASN A 130 -13.77 -8.44 8.26
N TYR A 131 -13.50 -7.67 7.19
CA TYR A 131 -12.14 -7.33 6.77
C TYR A 131 -11.78 -5.87 7.00
N ILE A 132 -10.53 -5.65 7.39
CA ILE A 132 -9.89 -4.33 7.48
C ILE A 132 -8.62 -4.32 6.62
N ARG A 133 -8.23 -3.13 6.16
CA ARG A 133 -6.94 -2.92 5.49
C ARG A 133 -6.09 -1.96 6.30
N ILE A 134 -4.89 -2.40 6.66
CA ILE A 134 -3.91 -1.66 7.45
C ILE A 134 -2.75 -1.27 6.54
N ALA A 135 -2.49 0.03 6.39
CA ALA A 135 -1.33 0.52 5.64
C ALA A 135 -0.04 0.30 6.46
N ILE A 136 1.02 -0.11 5.79
CA ILE A 136 2.37 -0.16 6.37
C ILE A 136 2.94 1.25 6.28
N ARG A 137 3.25 1.84 7.44
CA ARG A 137 3.80 3.18 7.58
C ARG A 137 5.23 3.12 8.12
N ASN A 138 5.71 4.22 8.69
CA ASN A 138 6.95 4.22 9.44
C ASN A 138 6.80 3.44 10.76
N GLU A 139 7.93 3.10 11.35
CA GLU A 139 7.98 2.29 12.58
C GLU A 139 7.18 2.92 13.74
N ALA A 140 7.27 4.24 13.93
CA ALA A 140 6.57 4.94 15.01
C ALA A 140 5.04 4.82 14.87
N ASP A 141 4.52 5.05 13.66
CA ASP A 141 3.08 4.94 13.38
C ASP A 141 2.59 3.49 13.52
N ASN A 142 3.38 2.52 13.03
CA ASN A 142 3.06 1.10 13.13
C ASN A 142 3.06 0.65 14.59
N ASN A 143 4.03 1.11 15.40
CA ASN A 143 4.10 0.80 16.84
C ASN A 143 2.93 1.39 17.61
N LYS A 144 2.49 2.61 17.26
CA LYS A 144 1.29 3.21 17.86
C LYS A 144 0.04 2.35 17.63
N LEU A 145 -0.14 1.87 16.41
CA LEU A 145 -1.25 0.96 16.10
C LEU A 145 -1.12 -0.37 16.84
N LEU A 146 0.07 -0.98 16.84
CA LEU A 146 0.32 -2.26 17.52
C LEU A 146 0.05 -2.18 19.02
N SER A 147 0.54 -1.13 19.68
CA SER A 147 0.29 -0.94 21.13
C SER A 147 -1.21 -0.90 21.40
N ARG A 148 -1.95 -0.16 20.58
CA ARG A 148 -3.40 -0.06 20.77
C ARG A 148 -4.13 -1.39 20.51
N LEU A 149 -3.73 -2.13 19.46
CA LEU A 149 -4.32 -3.44 19.18
C LEU A 149 -4.02 -4.46 20.29
N LYS A 150 -2.80 -4.44 20.87
CA LYS A 150 -2.43 -5.30 21.99
C LYS A 150 -3.24 -4.98 23.26
N GLU A 151 -3.49 -3.71 23.56
CA GLU A 151 -4.39 -3.32 24.66
C GLU A 151 -5.83 -3.82 24.45
N LEU A 152 -6.30 -3.86 23.21
CA LEU A 152 -7.63 -4.37 22.86
C LEU A 152 -7.68 -5.90 22.82
N ASP A 153 -6.54 -6.57 22.80
CA ASP A 153 -6.42 -8.03 22.76
C ASP A 153 -6.51 -8.63 24.16
N CYS A 154 -6.07 -7.90 25.17
CA CYS A 154 -6.25 -8.25 26.58
C CYS A 154 -7.72 -8.20 27.00
#